data_667d91806cb0ce5dffacb2120cca74d4
#
_entry.id   667d91806cb0ce5dffacb2120cca74d4
#
_cell.length_a   1.000
_cell.length_b   1.000
_cell.length_c   1.000
_cell.angle_alpha   90.00
_cell.angle_beta   90.00
_cell.angle_gamma   90.00
#
_symmetry.space_group_name_H-M   'P 1'
#
loop_
_entity.id
_entity.type
_entity.pdbx_description
1 polymer ?
#
loop_
_entity_poly.entity_id
_entity_poly.type
_entity_poly.pdbx_seq_one_letter_code
_entity_poly.pdbx_strand_id
1 'polypeptide(L)' 'MGKDIILQFYPDTYIVLDIETTGLSPLKNEIIELSAIKIIEGKTVETFSKLIKPNSKVSYFITHLTGITNQMLINAD' A
#
# COMPACT_ATOMS: atom_id res chain seq x y z
N MET A 1 1.57 -7.73 -5.59
CA MET A 1 2.34 -7.73 -4.57
C MET A 1 2.80 -6.45 -4.12
N GLY A 2 2.92 -6.21 -2.93
CA GLY A 2 3.43 -5.02 -2.37
C GLY A 2 4.92 -5.05 -2.26
N LYS A 3 5.51 -3.92 -2.29
CA LYS A 3 6.91 -3.82 -2.06
C LYS A 3 7.16 -2.69 -1.12
N ASP A 4 8.05 -2.94 -0.21
CA ASP A 4 8.44 -1.94 0.74
C ASP A 4 9.44 -1.03 0.14
N ILE A 5 9.29 0.24 0.42
CA ILE A 5 10.18 1.23 -0.13
C ILE A 5 10.56 2.20 0.94
N ILE A 6 11.84 2.36 1.13
CA ILE A 6 12.35 3.40 1.98
C ILE A 6 12.98 4.40 1.05
N LEU A 7 12.26 5.46 0.79
CA LEU A 7 12.69 6.42 -0.20
C LEU A 7 13.71 7.37 0.32
N GLN A 8 13.60 7.69 1.60
CA GLN A 8 14.48 8.65 2.19
C GLN A 8 14.41 8.56 3.69
N PHE A 9 15.53 8.70 4.34
CA PHE A 9 15.51 8.77 5.78
C PHE A 9 16.63 9.67 6.25
N TYR A 10 16.44 10.19 7.44
CA TYR A 10 17.42 10.98 8.16
C TYR A 10 17.68 10.30 9.48
N PRO A 11 18.77 10.60 10.15
CA PRO A 11 19.10 9.90 11.38
C PRO A 11 17.95 9.86 12.39
N ASP A 12 17.16 10.92 12.46
CA ASP A 12 16.11 11.02 13.45
C ASP A 12 14.71 10.82 12.92
N THR A 13 14.50 11.07 11.64
CA THR A 13 13.14 11.10 11.08
C THR A 13 13.14 10.49 9.71
N TYR A 14 12.18 9.58 9.48
CA TYR A 14 12.00 9.04 8.15
C TYR A 14 10.58 8.49 8.00
N ILE A 15 10.22 8.25 6.76
CA ILE A 15 8.91 7.71 6.42
C ILE A 15 9.12 6.43 5.63
N VAL A 16 8.41 5.38 6.04
CA VAL A 16 8.38 4.11 5.32
C VAL A 16 7.06 4.07 4.55
N LEU A 17 7.15 3.86 3.25
CA LEU A 17 5.97 3.73 2.39
C LEU A 17 5.84 2.29 1.93
N ASP A 18 4.60 1.84 1.85
CA ASP A 18 4.30 0.52 1.33
C ASP A 18 3.05 0.62 0.48
N ILE A 19 3.06 -0.05 -0.67
CA ILE A 19 1.91 -0.05 -1.54
C ILE A 19 1.57 -1.48 -1.97
N GLU A 20 0.27 -1.71 -2.18
CA GLU A 20 -0.19 -2.94 -2.80
C GLU A 20 -0.87 -2.57 -4.10
N THR A 21 -0.67 -3.40 -5.12
CA THR A 21 -1.21 -3.14 -6.44
C THR A 21 -1.92 -4.36 -6.98
N THR A 22 -2.62 -4.19 -8.10
CA THR A 22 -3.29 -5.30 -8.77
C THR A 22 -2.32 -6.19 -9.55
N GLY A 23 -1.07 -5.79 -9.66
CA GLY A 23 -0.05 -6.58 -10.35
C GLY A 23 1.23 -5.78 -10.50
N LEU A 24 2.10 -6.23 -11.38
CA LEU A 24 3.44 -5.65 -11.50
C LEU A 24 3.60 -4.65 -12.65
N SER A 25 2.61 -4.54 -13.51
CA SER A 25 2.74 -3.66 -14.67
C SER A 25 2.31 -2.23 -14.31
N PRO A 26 3.22 -1.27 -14.35
CA PRO A 26 2.86 0.11 -14.02
C PRO A 26 1.89 0.74 -15.01
N LEU A 27 1.77 0.16 -16.21
CA LEU A 27 0.85 0.70 -17.21
C LEU A 27 -0.54 0.12 -17.13
N LYS A 28 -0.68 -1.07 -16.56
CA LYS A 28 -1.95 -1.78 -16.55
C LYS A 28 -2.53 -1.97 -15.16
N ASN A 29 -1.71 -1.87 -14.15
CA ASN A 29 -2.15 -2.19 -12.81
C ASN A 29 -2.29 -0.94 -11.96
N GLU A 30 -3.08 -1.06 -10.93
CA GLU A 30 -3.46 0.07 -10.11
C GLU A 30 -3.09 -0.17 -8.65
N ILE A 31 -2.84 0.91 -7.94
CA ILE A 31 -2.58 0.85 -6.51
C ILE A 31 -3.92 0.61 -5.82
N ILE A 32 -3.95 -0.37 -4.92
CA ILE A 32 -5.16 -0.68 -4.16
C ILE A 32 -5.00 -0.43 -2.66
N GLU A 33 -3.78 -0.23 -2.20
CA GLU A 33 -3.55 0.17 -0.83
C GLU A 33 -2.28 1.00 -0.74
N LEU A 34 -2.35 2.05 0.06
CA LEU A 34 -1.20 2.89 0.35
C LEU A 34 -1.07 3.00 1.85
N SER A 35 0.12 2.70 2.36
CA SER A 35 0.40 2.79 3.78
C SER A 35 1.65 3.61 4.01
N ALA A 36 1.69 4.33 5.11
CA ALA A 36 2.86 5.12 5.46
C ALA A 36 3.03 5.10 6.98
N ILE A 37 4.28 5.05 7.40
CA ILE A 37 4.62 5.09 8.80
C ILE A 37 5.69 6.15 8.98
N LYS A 38 5.45 7.07 9.90
CA LYS A 38 6.44 8.09 10.24
C LYS A 38 7.16 7.70 11.50
N ILE A 39 8.48 7.71 11.44
CA ILE A 39 9.32 7.30 12.55
C ILE A 39 10.23 8.45 12.93
N ILE A 40 10.23 8.80 14.21
CA ILE A 40 11.10 9.82 14.76
C ILE A 40 11.85 9.20 15.93
N GLU A 41 13.18 9.28 15.87
CA GLU A 41 14.05 8.76 16.91
C GLU A 41 13.71 7.30 17.27
N GLY A 42 13.49 6.49 16.24
CA GLY A 42 13.23 5.07 16.43
C GLY A 42 11.81 4.73 16.84
N LYS A 43 10.93 5.71 16.96
CA LYS A 43 9.57 5.45 17.40
C LYS A 43 8.57 5.82 16.34
N THR A 44 7.56 4.98 16.18
CA THR A 44 6.44 5.28 15.28
C THR A 44 5.59 6.36 15.91
N VAL A 45 5.49 7.49 15.25
CA VAL A 45 4.72 8.61 15.77
C VAL A 45 3.41 8.82 15.01
N GLU A 46 3.32 8.28 13.79
CA GLU A 46 2.11 8.46 13.01
C GLU A 46 2.01 7.35 11.98
N THR A 47 0.80 6.85 11.74
CA THR A 47 0.57 5.86 10.72
C THR A 47 -0.60 6.30 9.84
N PHE A 48 -0.56 5.88 8.59
CA PHE A 48 -1.61 6.17 7.62
C PHE A 48 -1.81 4.93 6.77
N SER A 49 -3.05 4.59 6.50
CA SER A 49 -3.34 3.47 5.62
C SER A 49 -4.66 3.74 4.92
N LYS A 50 -4.70 3.49 3.63
CA LYS A 50 -5.90 3.75 2.85
C LYS A 50 -6.04 2.74 1.73
N LEU A 51 -7.24 2.19 1.60
CA LEU A 51 -7.60 1.36 0.45
C LEU A 51 -8.08 2.26 -0.67
N ILE A 52 -7.75 1.88 -1.90
CA ILE A 52 -8.10 2.67 -3.08
C ILE A 52 -8.85 1.76 -4.03
N LYS A 53 -10.01 2.21 -4.49
CA LYS A 53 -10.85 1.41 -5.34
C LYS A 53 -10.30 1.42 -6.78
N PRO A 54 -9.97 0.23 -7.33
CA PRO A 54 -9.50 0.16 -8.70
C PRO A 54 -10.67 0.19 -9.68
N ASN A 55 -10.35 0.38 -10.95
CA ASN A 55 -11.37 0.35 -12.00
C ASN A 55 -11.85 -1.06 -12.29
N SER A 56 -11.02 -2.05 -12.03
CA SER A 56 -11.35 -3.44 -12.31
C SER A 56 -11.29 -4.25 -11.04
N LYS A 57 -11.94 -5.41 -11.07
CA LYS A 57 -11.88 -6.31 -9.94
C LYS A 57 -10.48 -6.88 -9.77
N VAL A 58 -10.13 -7.14 -8.53
CA VAL A 58 -8.87 -7.77 -8.17
C VAL A 58 -8.98 -9.26 -8.40
N SER A 59 -7.95 -9.88 -8.95
CA SER A 59 -7.96 -11.31 -9.21
C SER A 59 -7.85 -12.10 -7.91
N TYR A 60 -8.25 -13.37 -7.98
CA TYR A 60 -8.10 -14.25 -6.83
C TYR A 60 -6.64 -14.34 -6.38
N PHE A 61 -5.73 -14.40 -7.35
CA PHE A 61 -4.31 -14.47 -7.03
C PHE A 61 -3.85 -13.27 -6.19
N ILE A 62 -4.26 -12.07 -6.59
CA ILE A 62 -3.89 -10.87 -5.86
C ILE A 62 -4.52 -10.85 -4.47
N THR A 63 -5.79 -11.25 -4.37
CA THR A 63 -6.44 -11.33 -3.08
C THR A 63 -5.71 -12.30 -2.16
N HIS A 64 -5.30 -13.45 -2.70
CA HIS A 64 -4.58 -14.44 -1.90
C HIS A 64 -3.23 -13.91 -1.44
N LEU A 65 -2.56 -13.15 -2.30
CA LEU A 65 -1.23 -12.63 -2.01
C LEU A 65 -1.27 -11.48 -1.02
N THR A 66 -2.22 -10.58 -1.15
CA THR A 66 -2.26 -9.35 -0.35
C THR A 66 -3.26 -9.39 0.80
N GLY A 67 -4.24 -10.29 0.74
CA GLY A 67 -5.32 -10.30 1.71
C GLY A 67 -6.42 -9.31 1.39
N ILE A 68 -6.28 -8.53 0.34
CA ILE A 68 -7.26 -7.51 -0.03
C ILE A 68 -8.28 -8.12 -0.98
N THR A 69 -9.56 -8.03 -0.62
CA THR A 69 -10.63 -8.62 -1.40
C THR A 69 -11.40 -7.55 -2.16
N ASN A 70 -12.11 -8.00 -3.19
CA ASN A 70 -12.99 -7.07 -3.92
C ASN A 70 -14.04 -6.47 -3.01
N GLN A 71 -14.51 -7.24 -2.04
CA GLN A 71 -15.49 -6.73 -1.10
C GLN A 71 -14.94 -5.57 -0.28
N MET A 72 -13.69 -5.66 0.13
CA MET A 72 -13.06 -4.58 0.89
C MET A 72 -12.92 -3.32 0.04
N LEU A 73 -12.71 -3.49 -1.27
CA LEU A 73 -12.48 -2.37 -2.15
C LEU A 73 -13.75 -1.71 -2.68
N ILE A 74 -14.89 -2.37 -2.52
CA ILE A 74 -16.14 -1.85 -3.04
C ILE A 74 -16.48 -0.47 -2.49
N ASN A 75 -16.16 -0.25 -1.23
CA ASN A 75 -16.43 1.02 -0.56
C ASN A 75 -15.20 1.89 -0.38
N ALA A 76 -14.12 1.55 -1.05
CA ALA A 76 -12.91 2.37 -0.98
C ALA A 76 -13.07 3.62 -1.86
N ASP A 77 -12.23 4.59 -1.62
CA ASP A 77 -12.25 5.85 -2.37
C ASP A 77 -11.71 5.70 -3.80
#